data_d3099ce65bef9837101ba5ea8ba9e8ea
#
_entry.id   d3099ce65bef9837101ba5ea8ba9e8ea
#
_cell.length_a   1.000
_cell.length_b   1.000
_cell.length_c   1.000
_cell.angle_alpha   90.00
_cell.angle_beta   90.00
_cell.angle_gamma   90.00
#
_symmetry.space_group_name_H-M   'P 1'
#
loop_
_entity.id
_entity.type
_entity.pdbx_description
1 polymer ?
#
loop_
_entity_poly.entity_id
_entity_poly.type
_entity_poly.pdbx_seq_one_letter_code
_entity_poly.pdbx_strand_id
1 'polypeptide(L)'
;ILKNQSTCPFNAFAIHRLWAKEFEQPAIGLEAIDRGSIVHEILYRLWNQWQSSKVFLALNEQQLNDQLSTTIDTVLIEQATKNPILLGDNFKQLEKQRLCKLIHQWLEIERQRPPFEVKETEQKKQLSLGELSISLIMDRLDTVEDETLVIDYKTGSVKSDVWLGDRPEDPQLPLYILASNPQPQGCAFASLKGNEQKFIGISNNHIIKGIKVADNWDLQLQDWQQSIDNLAQEFIQGKALLHSYNTAQFNFQAELLPLNRWHEQQDIKRLTEAKKV
;
A
#
# COMPACT_ATOMS: atom_id res chain seq x y z
N ILE A 1 -3.58 -11.87 0.95
CA ILE A 1 -4.17 -12.87 1.85
C ILE A 1 -4.58 -12.20 3.16
N LEU A 2 -3.65 -11.72 3.99
CA LEU A 2 -3.92 -11.28 5.36
C LEU A 2 -4.84 -10.06 5.45
N LYS A 3 -4.74 -9.11 4.51
CA LYS A 3 -5.67 -7.97 4.43
C LYS A 3 -7.13 -8.44 4.26
N ASN A 4 -7.36 -9.41 3.37
CA ASN A 4 -8.69 -9.99 3.17
C ASN A 4 -9.12 -10.81 4.39
N GLN A 5 -8.21 -11.58 5.01
CA GLN A 5 -8.50 -12.35 6.22
C GLN A 5 -8.87 -11.43 7.40
N SER A 6 -8.20 -10.29 7.52
CA SER A 6 -8.50 -9.28 8.53
C SER A 6 -9.89 -8.67 8.35
N THR A 7 -10.23 -8.33 7.10
CA THR A 7 -11.50 -7.64 6.78
C THR A 7 -12.69 -8.59 6.81
N CYS A 8 -12.59 -9.71 6.10
CA CYS A 8 -13.65 -10.74 5.98
C CYS A 8 -13.00 -12.09 5.65
N PRO A 9 -12.95 -13.04 6.58
CA PRO A 9 -12.34 -14.36 6.35
C PRO A 9 -12.93 -15.11 5.15
N PHE A 10 -14.24 -14.98 4.88
CA PHE A 10 -14.84 -15.56 3.68
C PHE A 10 -14.22 -15.01 2.39
N ASN A 11 -13.96 -13.70 2.32
CA ASN A 11 -13.33 -13.09 1.14
C ASN A 11 -11.91 -13.61 0.94
N ALA A 12 -11.14 -13.76 2.01
CA ALA A 12 -9.81 -14.38 1.93
C ALA A 12 -9.89 -15.80 1.38
N PHE A 13 -10.82 -16.60 1.87
CA PHE A 13 -11.04 -17.97 1.41
C PHE A 13 -11.47 -18.00 -0.06
N ALA A 14 -12.48 -17.19 -0.45
CA ALA A 14 -12.99 -17.16 -1.81
C ALA A 14 -11.91 -16.74 -2.83
N ILE A 15 -11.17 -15.67 -2.53
CA ILE A 15 -10.17 -15.12 -3.45
C ILE A 15 -8.92 -16.01 -3.51
N HIS A 16 -8.39 -16.43 -2.36
CA HIS A 16 -7.07 -17.06 -2.30
C HIS A 16 -7.07 -18.58 -2.25
N ARG A 17 -8.22 -19.22 -1.98
CA ARG A 17 -8.36 -20.68 -2.03
C ARG A 17 -9.26 -21.17 -3.15
N LEU A 18 -10.36 -20.44 -3.45
CA LEU A 18 -11.26 -20.78 -4.53
C LEU A 18 -10.97 -20.03 -5.83
N TRP A 19 -9.99 -19.13 -5.83
CA TRP A 19 -9.57 -18.34 -7.00
C TRP A 19 -10.71 -17.50 -7.60
N ALA A 20 -11.66 -17.08 -6.77
CA ALA A 20 -12.71 -16.16 -7.19
C ALA A 20 -12.09 -14.85 -7.66
N LYS A 21 -12.44 -14.43 -8.88
CA LYS A 21 -11.98 -13.18 -9.48
C LYS A 21 -13.17 -12.30 -9.83
N GLU A 22 -12.95 -11.01 -9.77
CA GLU A 22 -13.89 -10.04 -10.30
C GLU A 22 -13.96 -10.15 -11.82
N PHE A 23 -15.13 -9.83 -12.38
CA PHE A 23 -15.23 -9.64 -13.81
C PHE A 23 -14.57 -8.30 -14.17
N GLU A 24 -13.61 -8.34 -15.06
CA GLU A 24 -12.99 -7.13 -15.60
C GLU A 24 -14.06 -6.32 -16.34
N GLN A 25 -14.40 -5.16 -15.82
CA GLN A 25 -15.25 -4.21 -16.51
C GLN A 25 -14.36 -3.27 -17.33
N PRO A 26 -14.64 -3.11 -18.64
CA PRO A 26 -13.86 -2.18 -19.45
C PRO A 26 -13.94 -0.76 -18.87
N ALA A 27 -12.82 -0.22 -18.45
CA ALA A 27 -12.73 1.14 -17.94
C ALA A 27 -12.43 2.12 -19.10
N ILE A 28 -13.04 3.31 -19.04
CA ILE A 28 -12.67 4.41 -19.93
C ILE A 28 -11.45 5.11 -19.29
N GLY A 29 -10.26 4.82 -19.79
CA GLY A 29 -9.01 5.41 -19.31
C GLY A 29 -8.17 4.45 -18.46
N LEU A 30 -7.18 5.01 -17.78
CA LEU A 30 -6.35 4.25 -16.81
C LEU A 30 -7.13 4.02 -15.52
N GLU A 31 -7.14 2.79 -15.06
CA GLU A 31 -7.68 2.43 -13.76
C GLU A 31 -6.85 2.99 -12.60
N ALA A 32 -7.42 3.04 -11.42
CA ALA A 32 -6.72 3.54 -10.23
C ALA A 32 -5.47 2.71 -9.90
N ILE A 33 -5.52 1.40 -10.14
CA ILE A 33 -4.41 0.45 -9.96
C ILE A 33 -3.28 0.76 -10.94
N ASP A 34 -3.59 0.98 -12.22
CA ASP A 34 -2.61 1.33 -13.24
C ASP A 34 -1.92 2.66 -12.92
N ARG A 35 -2.71 3.67 -12.54
CA ARG A 35 -2.17 4.97 -12.12
C ARG A 35 -1.26 4.87 -10.90
N GLY A 36 -1.62 4.01 -9.95
CA GLY A 36 -0.77 3.69 -8.80
C GLY A 36 0.55 3.08 -9.25
N SER A 37 0.49 2.02 -10.05
CA SER A 37 1.67 1.30 -10.55
C SER A 37 2.62 2.19 -11.35
N ILE A 38 2.08 3.13 -12.16
CA ILE A 38 2.89 4.11 -12.90
C ILE A 38 3.65 5.03 -11.92
N VAL A 39 2.99 5.52 -10.88
CA VAL A 39 3.63 6.39 -9.87
C VAL A 39 4.73 5.64 -9.12
N HIS A 40 4.48 4.41 -8.67
CA HIS A 40 5.47 3.56 -8.02
C HIS A 40 6.70 3.36 -8.92
N GLU A 41 6.50 2.98 -10.18
CA GLU A 41 7.59 2.76 -11.15
C GLU A 41 8.44 4.02 -11.37
N ILE A 42 7.80 5.21 -11.49
CA ILE A 42 8.53 6.47 -11.65
C ILE A 42 9.36 6.76 -10.40
N LEU A 43 8.78 6.67 -9.21
CA LEU A 43 9.48 6.93 -7.94
C LEU A 43 10.59 5.92 -7.70
N TYR A 44 10.36 4.64 -8.00
CA TYR A 44 11.39 3.61 -7.99
C TYR A 44 12.61 4.00 -8.83
N ARG A 45 12.41 4.38 -10.11
CA ARG A 45 13.51 4.75 -11.02
C ARG A 45 14.26 5.98 -10.55
N LEU A 46 13.55 7.01 -10.10
CA LEU A 46 14.17 8.22 -9.59
C LEU A 46 15.02 7.95 -8.35
N TRP A 47 14.48 7.24 -7.35
CA TRP A 47 15.23 6.94 -6.14
C TRP A 47 16.34 5.92 -6.35
N ASN A 48 16.18 4.98 -7.26
CA ASN A 48 17.25 4.07 -7.65
C ASN A 48 18.41 4.79 -8.36
N GLN A 49 18.12 5.91 -9.04
CA GLN A 49 19.13 6.75 -9.67
C GLN A 49 19.83 7.67 -8.65
N TRP A 50 19.07 8.33 -7.77
CA TRP A 50 19.59 9.33 -6.84
C TRP A 50 20.23 8.70 -5.60
N GLN A 51 19.68 7.65 -5.08
CA GLN A 51 20.12 6.86 -3.92
C GLN A 51 20.27 7.65 -2.61
N SER A 52 20.20 8.97 -2.62
CA SER A 52 20.26 9.78 -1.40
C SER A 52 19.62 11.16 -1.58
N SER A 53 19.21 11.74 -0.46
CA SER A 53 18.77 13.14 -0.41
C SER A 53 19.85 14.10 -0.88
N LYS A 54 21.14 13.80 -0.63
CA LYS A 54 22.27 14.64 -1.04
C LYS A 54 22.33 14.80 -2.56
N VAL A 55 22.21 13.72 -3.32
CA VAL A 55 22.21 13.74 -4.79
C VAL A 55 20.97 14.46 -5.30
N PHE A 56 19.79 14.14 -4.78
CA PHE A 56 18.54 14.79 -5.14
C PHE A 56 18.57 16.31 -4.90
N LEU A 57 19.05 16.75 -3.74
CA LEU A 57 19.10 18.16 -3.36
C LEU A 57 20.16 18.97 -4.13
N ALA A 58 21.16 18.30 -4.70
CA ALA A 58 22.18 18.93 -5.54
C ALA A 58 21.68 19.26 -6.96
N LEU A 59 20.55 18.69 -7.38
CA LEU A 59 19.96 18.96 -8.69
C LEU A 59 19.40 20.39 -8.73
N ASN A 60 19.76 21.14 -9.78
CA ASN A 60 19.06 22.38 -10.07
C ASN A 60 17.66 22.08 -10.68
N GLU A 61 16.82 23.10 -10.76
CA GLU A 61 15.43 22.95 -11.21
C GLU A 61 15.34 22.36 -12.63
N GLN A 62 16.21 22.81 -13.54
CA GLN A 62 16.21 22.29 -14.90
C GLN A 62 16.62 20.81 -14.95
N GLN A 63 17.67 20.43 -14.23
CA GLN A 63 18.12 19.04 -14.16
C GLN A 63 17.03 18.12 -13.57
N LEU A 64 16.35 18.57 -12.51
CA LEU A 64 15.25 17.83 -11.92
C LEU A 64 14.10 17.65 -12.92
N ASN A 65 13.71 18.73 -13.62
CA ASN A 65 12.65 18.69 -14.62
C ASN A 65 12.97 17.76 -15.78
N ASP A 66 14.22 17.79 -16.27
CA ASP A 66 14.68 16.94 -17.38
C ASP A 66 14.66 15.46 -16.97
N GLN A 67 15.19 15.13 -15.79
CA GLN A 67 15.18 13.74 -15.28
C GLN A 67 13.76 13.25 -15.05
N LEU A 68 12.91 14.05 -14.43
CA LEU A 68 11.52 13.72 -14.20
C LEU A 68 10.75 13.50 -15.51
N SER A 69 10.87 14.43 -16.45
CA SER A 69 10.24 14.32 -17.76
C SER A 69 10.68 13.06 -18.52
N THR A 70 11.99 12.79 -18.55
CA THR A 70 12.55 11.62 -19.22
C THR A 70 12.05 10.32 -18.59
N THR A 71 12.05 10.25 -17.26
CA THR A 71 11.59 9.06 -16.52
C THR A 71 10.10 8.81 -16.78
N ILE A 72 9.27 9.86 -16.71
CA ILE A 72 7.83 9.75 -16.98
C ILE A 72 7.57 9.29 -18.42
N ASP A 73 8.24 9.88 -19.40
CA ASP A 73 8.07 9.49 -20.81
C ASP A 73 8.41 8.01 -21.01
N THR A 74 9.53 7.56 -20.44
CA THR A 74 9.95 6.15 -20.53
C THR A 74 8.91 5.22 -19.93
N VAL A 75 8.43 5.52 -18.71
CA VAL A 75 7.41 4.69 -18.04
C VAL A 75 6.10 4.69 -18.81
N LEU A 76 5.64 5.82 -19.32
CA LEU A 76 4.40 5.90 -20.11
C LEU A 76 4.50 5.12 -21.43
N ILE A 77 5.65 5.13 -22.09
CA ILE A 77 5.88 4.33 -23.31
C ILE A 77 5.80 2.83 -22.99
N GLU A 78 6.46 2.39 -21.92
CA GLU A 78 6.43 0.98 -21.50
C GLU A 78 5.01 0.54 -21.09
N GLN A 79 4.30 1.39 -20.37
CA GLN A 79 2.92 1.10 -19.96
C GLN A 79 1.92 1.10 -21.11
N ALA A 80 2.20 1.82 -22.20
CA ALA A 80 1.36 1.82 -23.41
C ALA A 80 1.22 0.43 -24.04
N THR A 81 2.16 -0.49 -23.82
CA THR A 81 2.05 -1.88 -24.27
C THR A 81 0.95 -2.65 -23.54
N LYS A 82 0.65 -2.29 -22.29
CA LYS A 82 -0.39 -2.90 -21.45
C LYS A 82 -1.69 -2.12 -21.50
N ASN A 83 -1.60 -0.81 -21.66
CA ASN A 83 -2.72 0.15 -21.64
C ASN A 83 -2.76 0.92 -22.96
N PRO A 84 -3.42 0.39 -24.01
CA PRO A 84 -3.42 1.00 -25.37
C PRO A 84 -3.92 2.44 -25.40
N ILE A 85 -4.69 2.90 -24.41
CA ILE A 85 -5.14 4.30 -24.33
C ILE A 85 -3.97 5.29 -24.24
N LEU A 86 -2.82 4.85 -23.71
CA LEU A 86 -1.58 5.64 -23.64
C LEU A 86 -0.89 5.80 -25.01
N LEU A 87 -1.35 5.09 -26.05
CA LEU A 87 -0.87 5.29 -27.42
C LEU A 87 -1.41 6.59 -28.03
N GLY A 88 -2.51 7.14 -27.50
CA GLY A 88 -3.05 8.42 -27.95
C GLY A 88 -2.23 9.60 -27.41
N ASP A 89 -1.64 10.40 -28.32
CA ASP A 89 -0.73 11.50 -27.94
C ASP A 89 -1.35 12.49 -26.94
N ASN A 90 -2.61 12.89 -27.17
CA ASN A 90 -3.31 13.82 -26.29
C ASN A 90 -3.48 13.26 -24.87
N PHE A 91 -3.87 12.00 -24.74
CA PHE A 91 -4.04 11.36 -23.43
C PHE A 91 -2.71 11.20 -22.72
N LYS A 92 -1.68 10.74 -23.43
CA LYS A 92 -0.32 10.60 -22.92
C LYS A 92 0.23 11.95 -22.41
N GLN A 93 0.01 13.03 -23.17
CA GLN A 93 0.47 14.36 -22.76
C GLN A 93 -0.24 14.88 -21.51
N LEU A 94 -1.55 14.67 -21.39
CA LEU A 94 -2.33 15.03 -20.20
C LEU A 94 -1.85 14.24 -18.98
N GLU A 95 -1.64 12.94 -19.14
CA GLU A 95 -1.17 12.08 -18.06
C GLU A 95 0.27 12.45 -17.63
N LYS A 96 1.14 12.77 -18.57
CA LYS A 96 2.48 13.30 -18.29
C LYS A 96 2.42 14.58 -17.45
N GLN A 97 1.58 15.55 -17.83
CA GLN A 97 1.42 16.80 -17.07
C GLN A 97 0.91 16.54 -15.64
N ARG A 98 -0.07 15.63 -15.51
CA ARG A 98 -0.60 15.22 -14.20
C ARG A 98 0.49 14.60 -13.33
N LEU A 99 1.28 13.68 -13.87
CA LEU A 99 2.36 12.98 -13.17
C LEU A 99 3.48 13.94 -12.78
N CYS A 100 3.91 14.82 -13.68
CA CYS A 100 4.90 15.86 -13.38
C CYS A 100 4.46 16.69 -12.17
N LYS A 101 3.23 17.20 -12.20
CA LYS A 101 2.70 17.99 -11.08
C LYS A 101 2.64 17.20 -9.77
N LEU A 102 2.13 15.98 -9.82
CA LEU A 102 1.97 15.11 -8.65
C LEU A 102 3.32 14.83 -7.99
N ILE A 103 4.32 14.44 -8.78
CA ILE A 103 5.64 14.06 -8.27
C ILE A 103 6.43 15.28 -7.83
N HIS A 104 6.35 16.41 -8.53
CA HIS A 104 6.95 17.64 -8.04
C HIS A 104 6.45 18.02 -6.65
N GLN A 105 5.13 17.99 -6.43
CA GLN A 105 4.56 18.27 -5.12
C GLN A 105 5.08 17.30 -4.05
N TRP A 106 5.23 16.01 -4.40
CA TRP A 106 5.79 15.02 -3.50
C TRP A 106 7.27 15.28 -3.19
N LEU A 107 8.05 15.62 -4.18
CA LEU A 107 9.48 15.91 -4.01
C LEU A 107 9.73 17.13 -3.12
N GLU A 108 8.81 18.11 -3.08
CA GLU A 108 8.91 19.23 -2.13
C GLU A 108 8.74 18.76 -0.66
N ILE A 109 7.98 17.69 -0.41
CA ILE A 109 7.89 17.09 0.92
C ILE A 109 9.18 16.32 1.26
N GLU A 110 9.72 15.59 0.30
CA GLU A 110 11.01 14.90 0.45
C GLU A 110 12.16 15.86 0.73
N ARG A 111 12.14 17.09 0.16
CA ARG A 111 13.14 18.15 0.44
C ARG A 111 13.16 18.62 1.90
N GLN A 112 12.03 18.50 2.59
CA GLN A 112 11.87 18.96 3.97
C GLN A 112 12.29 17.91 5.01
N ARG A 113 12.66 16.71 4.57
CA ARG A 113 13.12 15.64 5.45
C ARG A 113 14.55 15.86 5.94
N PRO A 114 14.92 15.27 7.08
CA PRO A 114 16.34 15.10 7.43
C PRO A 114 17.09 14.37 6.31
N PRO A 115 18.41 14.54 6.21
CA PRO A 115 19.24 13.81 5.25
C PRO A 115 19.00 12.30 5.35
N PHE A 116 18.89 11.63 4.19
CA PHE A 116 18.66 10.19 4.13
C PHE A 116 19.42 9.56 2.97
N GLU A 117 19.64 8.25 3.11
CA GLU A 117 20.14 7.38 2.05
C GLU A 117 19.10 6.30 1.74
N VAL A 118 18.87 6.04 0.47
CA VAL A 118 17.98 4.96 0.02
C VAL A 118 18.75 3.66 0.04
N LYS A 119 18.41 2.78 0.98
CA LYS A 119 19.09 1.51 1.20
C LYS A 119 18.61 0.41 0.26
N GLU A 120 17.29 0.34 0.07
CA GLU A 120 16.63 -0.67 -0.77
C GLU A 120 15.44 -0.05 -1.52
N THR A 121 15.20 -0.51 -2.75
CA THR A 121 14.00 -0.17 -3.54
C THR A 121 13.45 -1.44 -4.19
N GLU A 122 12.11 -1.59 -4.24
CA GLU A 122 11.40 -2.74 -4.85
C GLU A 122 11.94 -4.11 -4.41
N GLN A 123 12.33 -4.20 -3.12
CA GLN A 123 12.94 -5.42 -2.59
C GLN A 123 11.90 -6.49 -2.29
N LYS A 124 12.14 -7.67 -2.83
CA LYS A 124 11.37 -8.87 -2.50
C LYS A 124 11.81 -9.40 -1.14
N LYS A 125 10.85 -9.52 -0.23
CA LYS A 125 11.01 -10.13 1.09
C LYS A 125 10.12 -11.37 1.18
N GLN A 126 10.55 -12.36 1.96
CA GLN A 126 9.77 -13.56 2.26
C GLN A 126 9.49 -13.58 3.75
N LEU A 127 8.24 -13.81 4.11
CA LEU A 127 7.81 -13.99 5.49
C LEU A 127 7.13 -15.34 5.65
N SER A 128 7.64 -16.16 6.56
CA SER A 128 7.05 -17.46 6.89
C SER A 128 6.23 -17.37 8.16
N LEU A 129 4.96 -17.69 8.08
CA LEU A 129 3.98 -17.66 9.18
C LEU A 129 3.39 -19.08 9.33
N GLY A 130 4.09 -19.94 10.05
CA GLY A 130 3.79 -21.37 10.07
C GLY A 130 3.92 -21.99 8.68
N GLU A 131 2.85 -22.61 8.17
CA GLU A 131 2.81 -23.21 6.82
C GLU A 131 2.55 -22.18 5.71
N LEU A 132 2.21 -20.95 6.05
CA LEU A 132 1.96 -19.89 5.07
C LEU A 132 3.25 -19.11 4.77
N SER A 133 3.67 -19.12 3.51
CA SER A 133 4.76 -18.28 3.02
C SER A 133 4.21 -17.12 2.21
N ILE A 134 4.55 -15.90 2.59
CA ILE A 134 4.10 -14.67 1.93
C ILE A 134 5.30 -13.98 1.27
N SER A 135 5.17 -13.68 -0.01
CA SER A 135 6.12 -12.85 -0.75
C SER A 135 5.63 -11.40 -0.73
N LEU A 136 6.49 -10.50 -0.34
CA LEU A 136 6.24 -9.07 -0.23
C LEU A 136 7.20 -8.31 -1.14
N ILE A 137 6.76 -7.21 -1.71
CA ILE A 137 7.62 -6.25 -2.41
C ILE A 137 7.54 -4.96 -1.61
N MET A 138 8.66 -4.55 -1.04
CA MET A 138 8.78 -3.32 -0.27
C MET A 138 9.23 -2.20 -1.21
N ASP A 139 8.44 -1.13 -1.29
CA ASP A 139 8.71 -0.05 -2.24
C ASP A 139 10.06 0.63 -1.98
N ARG A 140 10.33 1.00 -0.72
CA ARG A 140 11.55 1.72 -0.36
C ARG A 140 11.92 1.54 1.11
N LEU A 141 13.22 1.41 1.39
CA LEU A 141 13.81 1.45 2.72
C LEU A 141 14.87 2.56 2.75
N ASP A 142 14.67 3.55 3.61
CA ASP A 142 15.63 4.63 3.83
C ASP A 142 16.43 4.41 5.12
N THR A 143 17.65 4.93 5.15
CA THR A 143 18.41 5.18 6.37
C THR A 143 18.43 6.68 6.62
N VAL A 144 18.00 7.09 7.80
CA VAL A 144 17.99 8.46 8.30
C VAL A 144 18.83 8.46 9.57
N GLU A 145 20.01 9.09 9.55
CA GLU A 145 21.01 8.94 10.59
C GLU A 145 21.36 7.45 10.78
N ASP A 146 21.09 6.88 11.97
CA ASP A 146 21.32 5.46 12.29
C ASP A 146 20.03 4.62 12.26
N GLU A 147 18.90 5.20 11.88
CA GLU A 147 17.60 4.54 11.90
C GLU A 147 17.09 4.22 10.49
N THR A 148 16.36 3.13 10.36
CA THR A 148 15.76 2.73 9.09
C THR A 148 14.24 2.91 9.08
N LEU A 149 13.73 3.43 7.95
CA LEU A 149 12.33 3.72 7.72
C LEU A 149 11.84 3.02 6.46
N VAL A 150 10.83 2.16 6.60
CA VAL A 150 10.09 1.60 5.47
C VAL A 150 9.12 2.64 4.93
N ILE A 151 9.10 2.81 3.63
CA ILE A 151 8.17 3.72 2.93
C ILE A 151 7.41 2.94 1.88
N ASP A 152 6.08 3.08 1.89
CA ASP A 152 5.16 2.52 0.90
C ASP A 152 4.33 3.64 0.28
N TYR A 153 4.33 3.75 -1.03
CA TYR A 153 3.65 4.82 -1.75
C TYR A 153 2.16 4.52 -1.92
N LYS A 154 1.32 5.52 -1.64
CA LYS A 154 -0.14 5.41 -1.81
C LYS A 154 -0.69 6.59 -2.59
N THR A 155 -1.32 6.30 -3.73
CA THR A 155 -2.03 7.31 -4.55
C THR A 155 -3.49 7.47 -4.13
N GLY A 156 -4.04 6.51 -3.39
CA GLY A 156 -5.37 6.53 -2.80
C GLY A 156 -5.42 7.17 -1.42
N SER A 157 -6.60 7.13 -0.79
CA SER A 157 -6.79 7.59 0.59
C SER A 157 -6.12 6.65 1.57
N VAL A 158 -5.35 7.20 2.47
CA VAL A 158 -4.76 6.48 3.61
C VAL A 158 -5.35 7.04 4.90
N LYS A 159 -5.82 6.17 5.77
CA LYS A 159 -6.20 6.53 7.14
C LYS A 159 -5.00 6.29 8.06
N SER A 160 -4.92 7.05 9.14
CA SER A 160 -4.02 6.71 10.25
C SER A 160 -4.53 5.44 10.96
N ASP A 161 -3.62 4.76 11.62
CA ASP A 161 -3.92 3.65 12.52
C ASP A 161 -4.50 2.37 11.86
N VAL A 162 -4.50 2.29 10.52
CA VAL A 162 -4.99 1.11 9.76
C VAL A 162 -4.18 -0.17 10.01
N TRP A 163 -2.99 -0.03 10.58
CA TRP A 163 -2.08 -1.12 10.93
C TRP A 163 -2.17 -1.57 12.39
N LEU A 164 -3.11 -0.98 13.18
CA LEU A 164 -3.28 -1.30 14.60
C LEU A 164 -4.40 -2.29 14.86
N GLY A 165 -4.38 -2.86 16.07
CA GLY A 165 -5.39 -3.76 16.59
C GLY A 165 -5.24 -5.21 16.12
N ASP A 166 -6.12 -6.07 16.65
CA ASP A 166 -6.08 -7.52 16.39
C ASP A 166 -6.38 -7.88 14.93
N ARG A 167 -7.06 -6.97 14.21
CA ARG A 167 -7.41 -7.10 12.80
C ARG A 167 -7.10 -5.81 12.06
N PRO A 168 -5.82 -5.56 11.73
CA PRO A 168 -5.41 -4.35 11.02
C PRO A 168 -6.09 -4.24 9.65
N GLU A 169 -6.68 -3.08 9.34
CA GLU A 169 -7.32 -2.83 8.03
C GLU A 169 -6.32 -2.94 6.87
N ASP A 170 -5.09 -2.51 7.11
CA ASP A 170 -3.97 -2.67 6.18
C ASP A 170 -2.73 -3.17 6.91
N PRO A 171 -2.43 -4.48 6.87
CA PRO A 171 -1.28 -5.07 7.54
C PRO A 171 0.03 -4.90 6.77
N GLN A 172 0.07 -4.15 5.68
CA GLN A 172 1.21 -4.06 4.76
C GLN A 172 2.48 -3.56 5.46
N LEU A 173 2.39 -2.44 6.19
CA LEU A 173 3.54 -1.90 6.93
C LEU A 173 4.03 -2.84 8.03
N PRO A 174 3.19 -3.41 8.90
CA PRO A 174 3.60 -4.47 9.83
C PRO A 174 4.32 -5.63 9.14
N LEU A 175 3.78 -6.10 8.01
CA LEU A 175 4.40 -7.21 7.27
C LEU A 175 5.81 -6.88 6.76
N TYR A 176 6.05 -5.66 6.28
CA TYR A 176 7.38 -5.23 5.86
C TYR A 176 8.38 -5.19 7.02
N ILE A 177 7.96 -4.67 8.18
CA ILE A 177 8.78 -4.65 9.39
C ILE A 177 9.15 -6.08 9.82
N LEU A 178 8.16 -6.97 9.91
CA LEU A 178 8.36 -8.35 10.36
C LEU A 178 9.16 -9.22 9.37
N ALA A 179 9.08 -8.90 8.07
CA ALA A 179 9.83 -9.60 7.03
C ALA A 179 11.28 -9.11 6.89
N SER A 180 11.67 -8.04 7.56
CA SER A 180 13.00 -7.44 7.45
C SER A 180 13.94 -7.87 8.58
N ASN A 181 15.21 -8.09 8.23
CA ASN A 181 16.26 -8.39 9.22
C ASN A 181 17.54 -7.62 8.83
N PRO A 182 18.03 -6.70 9.68
CA PRO A 182 17.41 -6.25 10.93
C PRO A 182 16.04 -5.57 10.72
N GLN A 183 15.21 -5.57 11.78
CA GLN A 183 13.92 -4.90 11.74
C GLN A 183 14.10 -3.38 11.68
N PRO A 184 13.39 -2.68 10.77
CA PRO A 184 13.39 -1.23 10.70
C PRO A 184 12.78 -0.58 11.95
N GLN A 185 13.24 0.63 12.27
CA GLN A 185 12.79 1.42 13.41
C GLN A 185 11.54 2.24 13.13
N GLY A 186 11.04 2.22 11.90
CA GLY A 186 9.81 2.91 11.54
C GLY A 186 9.25 2.45 10.21
N CYS A 187 7.98 2.78 9.99
CA CYS A 187 7.29 2.55 8.73
C CYS A 187 6.28 3.67 8.46
N ALA A 188 6.11 4.01 7.19
CA ALA A 188 5.18 5.05 6.78
C ALA A 188 4.58 4.79 5.39
N PHE A 189 3.32 5.15 5.24
CA PHE A 189 2.74 5.41 3.94
C PHE A 189 3.13 6.80 3.46
N ALA A 190 3.66 6.88 2.26
CA ALA A 190 3.85 8.10 1.51
C ALA A 190 2.56 8.38 0.73
N SER A 191 1.68 9.20 1.29
CA SER A 191 0.39 9.53 0.68
C SER A 191 0.55 10.61 -0.37
N LEU A 192 0.39 10.27 -1.65
CA LEU A 192 0.44 11.19 -2.79
C LEU A 192 -0.96 11.67 -3.21
N LYS A 193 -1.97 11.56 -2.34
CA LYS A 193 -3.33 11.93 -2.68
C LYS A 193 -3.54 13.44 -2.74
N GLY A 194 -3.85 13.97 -3.93
CA GLY A 194 -4.32 15.35 -4.11
C GLY A 194 -3.34 16.40 -3.59
N ASN A 195 -3.88 17.45 -2.96
CA ASN A 195 -3.08 18.57 -2.43
C ASN A 195 -2.61 18.35 -0.98
N GLU A 196 -2.97 17.24 -0.35
CA GLU A 196 -2.61 16.90 1.05
C GLU A 196 -1.61 15.75 1.09
N GLN A 197 -0.53 15.89 0.35
CA GLN A 197 0.51 14.88 0.36
C GLN A 197 1.27 14.93 1.68
N LYS A 198 1.54 13.76 2.29
CA LYS A 198 2.21 13.65 3.58
C LYS A 198 2.67 12.23 3.88
N PHE A 199 3.56 12.10 4.85
CA PHE A 199 3.84 10.82 5.48
C PHE A 199 2.82 10.53 6.58
N ILE A 200 2.38 9.28 6.66
CA ILE A 200 1.47 8.76 7.69
C ILE A 200 2.04 7.44 8.17
N GLY A 201 2.51 7.36 9.41
CA GLY A 201 3.21 6.18 9.89
C GLY A 201 3.47 6.20 11.39
N ILE A 202 4.34 5.27 11.80
CA ILE A 202 4.75 5.09 13.19
C ILE A 202 6.21 4.67 13.23
N SER A 203 6.93 5.11 14.24
CA SER A 203 8.35 4.81 14.44
C SER A 203 8.73 4.75 15.92
N ASN A 204 9.90 4.19 16.18
CA ASN A 204 10.47 4.16 17.52
C ASN A 204 10.82 5.57 18.03
N ASN A 205 11.40 6.40 17.15
CA ASN A 205 11.83 7.77 17.45
C ASN A 205 11.32 8.76 16.39
N HIS A 206 11.61 10.05 16.56
CA HIS A 206 11.29 11.08 15.56
C HIS A 206 12.22 11.00 14.35
N ILE A 207 11.93 10.06 13.43
CA ILE A 207 12.74 9.89 12.21
C ILE A 207 12.39 10.96 11.17
N ILE A 208 11.10 11.19 10.91
CA ILE A 208 10.62 12.20 9.98
C ILE A 208 9.35 12.90 10.50
N LYS A 209 9.11 14.12 10.01
CA LYS A 209 7.88 14.85 10.32
C LYS A 209 6.64 14.13 9.77
N GLY A 210 5.57 14.11 10.54
CA GLY A 210 4.25 13.60 10.11
C GLY A 210 3.98 12.15 10.49
N ILE A 211 4.96 11.43 11.05
CA ILE A 211 4.75 10.10 11.63
C ILE A 211 4.67 10.18 13.15
N LYS A 212 3.93 9.25 13.75
CA LYS A 212 3.78 9.13 15.20
C LYS A 212 4.99 8.42 15.80
N VAL A 213 5.36 8.79 17.01
CA VAL A 213 6.29 7.99 17.82
C VAL A 213 5.48 7.00 18.63
N ALA A 214 5.88 5.75 18.63
CA ALA A 214 5.26 4.71 19.43
C ALA A 214 5.57 4.94 20.93
N ASP A 215 4.59 4.73 21.79
CA ASP A 215 4.81 4.77 23.23
C ASP A 215 5.77 3.68 23.69
N ASN A 216 5.72 2.51 23.06
CA ASN A 216 6.64 1.40 23.25
C ASN A 216 6.76 0.61 21.93
N TRP A 217 7.92 0.73 21.28
CA TRP A 217 8.15 0.08 19.99
C TRP A 217 8.20 -1.44 20.06
N ASP A 218 8.84 -1.99 21.09
CA ASP A 218 8.96 -3.44 21.26
C ASP A 218 7.59 -4.09 21.49
N LEU A 219 6.73 -3.43 22.27
CA LEU A 219 5.36 -3.87 22.46
C LEU A 219 4.56 -3.79 21.15
N GLN A 220 4.74 -2.71 20.37
CA GLN A 220 4.10 -2.57 19.08
C GLN A 220 4.50 -3.67 18.09
N LEU A 221 5.77 -4.07 18.07
CA LEU A 221 6.25 -5.19 17.26
C LEU A 221 5.63 -6.53 17.71
N GLN A 222 5.51 -6.75 19.02
CA GLN A 222 4.85 -7.95 19.57
C GLN A 222 3.36 -7.99 19.20
N ASP A 223 2.65 -6.88 19.31
CA ASP A 223 1.24 -6.78 18.92
C ASP A 223 1.04 -7.08 17.43
N TRP A 224 1.90 -6.55 16.57
CA TRP A 224 1.87 -6.87 15.13
C TRP A 224 2.17 -8.33 14.85
N GLN A 225 3.21 -8.89 15.48
CA GLN A 225 3.53 -10.31 15.32
C GLN A 225 2.34 -11.18 15.72
N GLN A 226 1.74 -10.92 16.87
CA GLN A 226 0.60 -11.69 17.37
C GLN A 226 -0.62 -11.58 16.45
N SER A 227 -0.95 -10.37 15.99
CA SER A 227 -2.09 -10.14 15.10
C SER A 227 -1.90 -10.84 13.75
N ILE A 228 -0.70 -10.73 13.17
CA ILE A 228 -0.32 -11.35 11.90
C ILE A 228 -0.34 -12.88 12.00
N ASP A 229 0.22 -13.44 13.08
CA ASP A 229 0.23 -14.89 13.32
C ASP A 229 -1.21 -15.44 13.49
N ASN A 230 -2.06 -14.74 14.24
CA ASN A 230 -3.46 -15.11 14.42
C ASN A 230 -4.20 -15.15 13.08
N LEU A 231 -4.05 -14.12 12.23
CA LEU A 231 -4.66 -14.05 10.91
C LEU A 231 -4.15 -15.17 9.99
N ALA A 232 -2.85 -15.45 10.03
CA ALA A 232 -2.25 -16.52 9.26
C ALA A 232 -2.78 -17.90 9.70
N GLN A 233 -2.86 -18.14 10.99
CA GLN A 233 -3.42 -19.39 11.55
C GLN A 233 -4.89 -19.57 11.18
N GLU A 234 -5.70 -18.52 11.27
CA GLU A 234 -7.10 -18.57 10.82
C GLU A 234 -7.20 -18.97 9.34
N PHE A 235 -6.38 -18.37 8.49
CA PHE A 235 -6.35 -18.70 7.06
C PHE A 235 -5.88 -20.13 6.80
N ILE A 236 -4.79 -20.59 7.47
CA ILE A 236 -4.27 -21.96 7.36
C ILE A 236 -5.34 -22.98 7.75
N GLN A 237 -6.05 -22.73 8.85
CA GLN A 237 -7.15 -23.59 9.33
C GLN A 237 -8.41 -23.56 8.46
N GLY A 238 -8.44 -22.73 7.41
CA GLY A 238 -9.59 -22.61 6.52
C GLY A 238 -10.80 -21.92 7.14
N LYS A 239 -10.60 -21.06 8.16
CA LYS A 239 -11.68 -20.25 8.73
C LYS A 239 -12.21 -19.28 7.67
N ALA A 240 -13.44 -19.53 7.23
CA ALA A 240 -14.13 -18.78 6.19
C ALA A 240 -15.43 -18.15 6.73
N LEU A 241 -15.35 -17.56 7.93
CA LEU A 241 -16.51 -16.92 8.56
C LEU A 241 -16.99 -15.75 7.70
N LEU A 242 -18.28 -15.74 7.38
CA LEU A 242 -18.94 -14.63 6.70
C LEU A 242 -19.26 -13.53 7.73
N HIS A 243 -18.25 -12.76 8.09
CA HIS A 243 -18.33 -11.62 8.97
C HIS A 243 -17.45 -10.50 8.46
N SER A 244 -18.03 -9.30 8.31
CA SER A 244 -17.27 -8.12 7.94
C SER A 244 -16.82 -7.39 9.22
N TYR A 245 -15.51 -7.39 9.46
CA TYR A 245 -14.91 -6.62 10.54
C TYR A 245 -14.72 -5.15 10.13
N ASN A 246 -14.71 -4.86 8.83
CA ASN A 246 -14.64 -3.51 8.26
C ASN A 246 -15.68 -3.34 7.14
N THR A 247 -16.78 -2.66 7.44
CA THR A 247 -17.88 -2.46 6.50
C THR A 247 -17.51 -1.60 5.30
N ALA A 248 -16.59 -0.64 5.45
CA ALA A 248 -16.14 0.21 4.35
C ALA A 248 -15.35 -0.58 3.31
N GLN A 249 -14.45 -1.47 3.72
CA GLN A 249 -13.72 -2.35 2.80
C GLN A 249 -14.60 -3.44 2.22
N PHE A 250 -15.62 -3.90 2.95
CA PHE A 250 -16.54 -4.93 2.47
C PHE A 250 -17.30 -4.48 1.23
N ASN A 251 -17.66 -3.20 1.13
CA ASN A 251 -18.35 -2.63 -0.03
C ASN A 251 -17.53 -2.68 -1.32
N PHE A 252 -16.18 -2.69 -1.24
CA PHE A 252 -15.33 -2.81 -2.42
C PHE A 252 -15.22 -4.24 -2.99
N GLN A 253 -15.78 -5.20 -2.29
CA GLN A 253 -15.82 -6.60 -2.72
C GLN A 253 -17.26 -7.02 -3.01
N ALA A 254 -18.05 -6.09 -3.55
CA ALA A 254 -19.46 -6.29 -3.89
C ALA A 254 -19.66 -7.45 -4.88
N GLU A 255 -18.66 -7.74 -5.72
CA GLU A 255 -18.66 -8.82 -6.69
C GLU A 255 -18.74 -10.21 -6.03
N LEU A 256 -18.29 -10.35 -4.78
CA LEU A 256 -18.42 -11.58 -4.01
C LEU A 256 -19.78 -11.72 -3.30
N LEU A 257 -20.64 -10.68 -3.32
CA LEU A 257 -21.96 -10.73 -2.67
C LEU A 257 -22.86 -11.85 -3.19
N PRO A 258 -22.93 -12.15 -4.51
CA PRO A 258 -23.68 -13.27 -5.01
C PRO A 258 -23.18 -14.63 -4.46
N LEU A 259 -21.86 -14.75 -4.26
CA LEU A 259 -21.24 -15.97 -3.75
C LEU A 259 -21.51 -16.17 -2.26
N ASN A 260 -21.49 -15.10 -1.48
CA ASN A 260 -21.66 -15.18 -0.02
C ASN A 260 -23.10 -15.03 0.45
N ARG A 261 -24.04 -14.64 -0.42
CA ARG A 261 -25.47 -14.45 -0.13
C ARG A 261 -25.72 -13.54 1.08
N TRP A 262 -24.89 -12.52 1.28
CA TRP A 262 -24.92 -11.64 2.45
C TRP A 262 -26.28 -10.99 2.69
N HIS A 263 -26.92 -10.48 1.63
CA HIS A 263 -28.22 -9.83 1.74
C HIS A 263 -29.31 -10.79 2.25
N GLU A 264 -29.33 -12.01 1.71
CA GLU A 264 -30.29 -13.03 2.13
C GLU A 264 -30.10 -13.42 3.60
N GLN A 265 -28.86 -13.52 4.07
CA GLN A 265 -28.58 -13.80 5.48
C GLN A 265 -29.02 -12.67 6.41
N GLN A 266 -28.89 -11.39 5.99
CA GLN A 266 -29.40 -10.26 6.76
C GLN A 266 -30.93 -10.26 6.82
N ASP A 267 -31.61 -10.58 5.74
CA ASP A 267 -33.06 -10.68 5.69
C ASP A 267 -33.58 -11.82 6.58
N ILE A 268 -32.93 -12.98 6.56
CA ILE A 268 -33.24 -14.11 7.45
C ILE A 268 -33.08 -13.71 8.92
N LYS A 269 -32.02 -13.02 9.29
CA LYS A 269 -31.81 -12.52 10.64
C LYS A 269 -32.94 -11.58 11.07
N ARG A 270 -33.28 -10.57 10.26
CA ARG A 270 -34.37 -9.62 10.53
C ARG A 270 -35.71 -10.34 10.74
N LEU A 271 -36.04 -11.32 9.87
CA LEU A 271 -37.25 -12.09 9.97
C LEU A 271 -37.28 -12.97 11.22
N THR A 272 -36.12 -13.49 11.63
CA THR A 272 -36.04 -14.35 12.84
C THR A 272 -36.15 -13.50 14.12
N GLU A 273 -35.62 -12.32 14.14
CA GLU A 273 -35.73 -11.37 15.25
C GLU A 273 -37.16 -10.84 15.38
N ALA A 274 -37.81 -10.51 14.26
CA ALA A 274 -39.20 -10.04 14.25
C ALA A 274 -40.22 -11.12 14.72
N LYS A 275 -39.86 -12.40 14.66
CA LYS A 275 -40.70 -13.49 15.18
C LYS A 275 -40.54 -13.76 16.69
N LYS A 276 -39.55 -13.11 17.34
CA LYS A 276 -39.28 -13.24 18.78
C LYS A 276 -39.93 -12.13 19.61
N VAL A 277 -40.57 -11.15 18.96
CA VAL A 277 -41.41 -10.10 19.55
C VAL A 277 -42.87 -10.47 19.36
#